data_464e17d042470603c166b8237e459658
#
_entry.id   464e17d042470603c166b8237e459658
#
_cell.length_a   1.000
_cell.length_b   1.000
_cell.length_c   1.000
_cell.angle_alpha   90.00
_cell.angle_beta   90.00
_cell.angle_gamma   90.00
#
_symmetry.space_group_name_H-M   'P 1'
#
loop_
_entity.id
_entity.type
_entity.pdbx_description
1 polymer ?
#
loop_
_entity_poly.entity_id
_entity_poly.type
_entity_poly.pdbx_seq_one_letter_code
_entity_poly.pdbx_strand_id
1 'polypeptide(L)'
;MTQVAIQPAVHRRHQPWYKILYIQVLIAIALGVLIGHFFPDLGKALKPLGDAFIALIKMMIAPVIFCTVVHGISSMGDLKRVGRVGLKSLIYFETVSTVALAMGLLVGRVLQPGAGFNIDPATIDPRSVATYVTKAKEEGIVAHLMAIIPDSYLGAIARGDLLQVLLISILSGFAIAFLGKAGEPIADAIDKAAKMFFGIIRIIVRVAPIGAFGAMAFTVGAYGLSSLLNLAALIGTFYLTSILFVLIVLGSIARFAGFSILRFIAYIKDELLIVLGTSSSETVLPQMIQKMEHLGASRSVVGLVIPTGYSFNLDGTNIYMTLATLFLAQATNTHLTIWQELGILGIAMITSKGASGVTGAGFITLAATLSIVPDIPIQSIAILVGIDKFMSECRALTNLIGNGVACVVISISEGELDRDALHETMAHPLEMGEALEPGGSA
;
A
#
# COMPACT_ATOMS: atom_id res chain seq x y z
N MET A 1 20.09 -3.82 -50.55
CA MET A 1 20.15 -5.04 -49.68
C MET A 1 20.78 -4.60 -48.37
N THR A 2 19.96 -4.23 -47.42
CA THR A 2 20.40 -3.77 -46.09
C THR A 2 20.47 -5.02 -45.20
N GLN A 3 21.67 -5.40 -44.79
CA GLN A 3 21.90 -6.47 -43.83
C GLN A 3 21.28 -6.08 -42.50
N VAL A 4 20.21 -6.80 -42.11
CA VAL A 4 19.69 -6.78 -40.74
C VAL A 4 20.73 -7.47 -39.85
N ALA A 5 21.43 -6.69 -39.04
CA ALA A 5 22.35 -7.22 -38.03
C ALA A 5 21.48 -7.95 -36.97
N ILE A 6 21.60 -9.28 -36.98
CA ILE A 6 21.02 -10.13 -35.91
C ILE A 6 21.81 -9.79 -34.63
N GLN A 7 21.17 -9.08 -33.70
CA GLN A 7 21.74 -8.88 -32.37
C GLN A 7 21.92 -10.25 -31.69
N PRO A 8 23.07 -10.53 -31.08
CA PRO A 8 23.27 -11.81 -30.40
C PRO A 8 22.30 -11.92 -29.23
N ALA A 9 21.60 -13.04 -29.15
CA ALA A 9 20.70 -13.37 -28.05
C ALA A 9 21.44 -13.16 -26.73
N VAL A 10 20.91 -12.28 -25.88
CA VAL A 10 21.42 -12.03 -24.53
C VAL A 10 21.34 -13.38 -23.80
N HIS A 11 22.50 -14.00 -23.58
CA HIS A 11 22.62 -15.21 -22.77
C HIS A 11 22.16 -14.86 -21.36
N ARG A 12 20.92 -15.21 -21.00
CA ARG A 12 20.43 -15.18 -19.62
C ARG A 12 21.36 -16.05 -18.79
N ARG A 13 22.24 -15.45 -18.00
CA ARG A 13 23.00 -16.15 -16.98
C ARG A 13 21.97 -16.68 -15.98
N HIS A 14 21.75 -17.99 -15.96
CA HIS A 14 21.00 -18.67 -14.91
C HIS A 14 21.63 -18.32 -13.55
N GLN A 15 21.04 -17.36 -12.83
CA GLN A 15 21.44 -17.11 -11.46
C GLN A 15 21.07 -18.33 -10.62
N PRO A 16 21.94 -18.80 -9.73
CA PRO A 16 21.58 -19.89 -8.80
C PRO A 16 20.37 -19.49 -7.99
N TRP A 17 19.41 -20.38 -7.83
CA TRP A 17 18.12 -20.15 -7.16
C TRP A 17 18.25 -19.47 -5.77
N TYR A 18 19.32 -19.78 -5.00
CA TYR A 18 19.59 -19.20 -3.68
C TYR A 18 20.04 -17.72 -3.74
N LYS A 19 20.39 -17.18 -4.91
CA LYS A 19 20.72 -15.76 -5.11
C LYS A 19 19.52 -14.92 -5.49
N ILE A 20 18.38 -15.57 -5.79
CA ILE A 20 17.13 -14.89 -6.13
C ILE A 20 16.56 -14.28 -4.85
N LEU A 21 16.42 -12.96 -4.83
CA LEU A 21 15.96 -12.22 -3.64
C LEU A 21 14.60 -12.73 -3.13
N TYR A 22 13.68 -13.04 -4.02
CA TYR A 22 12.40 -13.65 -3.72
C TYR A 22 12.53 -14.92 -2.87
N ILE A 23 13.40 -15.85 -3.26
CA ILE A 23 13.63 -17.10 -2.52
C ILE A 23 14.27 -16.83 -1.15
N GLN A 24 15.21 -15.86 -1.10
CA GLN A 24 15.83 -15.46 0.16
C GLN A 24 14.80 -14.89 1.14
N VAL A 25 13.86 -14.07 0.66
CA VAL A 25 12.78 -13.50 1.49
C VAL A 25 11.83 -14.60 1.96
N LEU A 26 11.43 -15.56 1.10
CA LEU A 26 10.60 -16.70 1.51
C LEU A 26 11.25 -17.55 2.60
N ILE A 27 12.53 -17.90 2.43
CA ILE A 27 13.29 -18.65 3.44
C ILE A 27 13.36 -17.86 4.74
N ALA A 28 13.62 -16.55 4.66
CA ALA A 28 13.71 -15.66 5.80
C ALA A 28 12.37 -15.59 6.58
N ILE A 29 11.25 -15.47 5.87
CA ILE A 29 9.90 -15.52 6.46
C ILE A 29 9.67 -16.86 7.18
N ALA A 30 9.94 -17.99 6.51
CA ALA A 30 9.76 -19.31 7.09
C ALA A 30 10.61 -19.51 8.36
N LEU A 31 11.88 -19.12 8.33
CA LEU A 31 12.75 -19.15 9.50
C LEU A 31 12.27 -18.22 10.61
N GLY A 32 11.76 -17.03 10.26
CA GLY A 32 11.16 -16.09 11.21
C GLY A 32 9.97 -16.69 11.94
N VAL A 33 9.05 -17.32 11.21
CA VAL A 33 7.89 -18.04 11.80
C VAL A 33 8.35 -19.13 12.76
N LEU A 34 9.32 -19.97 12.36
CA LEU A 34 9.86 -21.04 13.20
C LEU A 34 10.49 -20.48 14.49
N ILE A 35 11.34 -19.47 14.37
CA ILE A 35 11.99 -18.86 15.55
C ILE A 35 10.94 -18.23 16.47
N GLY A 36 9.99 -17.46 15.91
CA GLY A 36 8.92 -16.83 16.70
C GLY A 36 8.04 -17.85 17.42
N HIS A 37 7.77 -19.00 16.80
CA HIS A 37 6.94 -20.03 17.37
C HIS A 37 7.67 -20.84 18.46
N PHE A 38 8.89 -21.34 18.18
CA PHE A 38 9.62 -22.20 19.12
C PHE A 38 10.40 -21.43 20.18
N PHE A 39 10.80 -20.18 19.89
CA PHE A 39 11.57 -19.31 20.77
C PHE A 39 10.95 -17.91 20.86
N PRO A 40 9.75 -17.76 21.48
CA PRO A 40 8.99 -16.51 21.47
C PRO A 40 9.78 -15.27 21.97
N ASP A 41 10.58 -15.44 23.03
CA ASP A 41 11.36 -14.34 23.60
C ASP A 41 12.50 -13.90 22.66
N LEU A 42 13.14 -14.84 21.99
CA LEU A 42 14.11 -14.54 20.94
C LEU A 42 13.39 -13.85 19.76
N GLY A 43 12.23 -14.36 19.36
CA GLY A 43 11.41 -13.72 18.31
C GLY A 43 11.11 -12.27 18.63
N LYS A 44 10.67 -11.96 19.86
CA LYS A 44 10.43 -10.58 20.32
C LYS A 44 11.71 -9.73 20.27
N ALA A 45 12.86 -10.28 20.66
CA ALA A 45 14.14 -9.57 20.64
C ALA A 45 14.63 -9.24 19.21
N LEU A 46 14.14 -9.94 18.19
CA LEU A 46 14.49 -9.69 16.78
C LEU A 46 13.71 -8.54 16.11
N LYS A 47 12.74 -7.94 16.82
CA LYS A 47 11.98 -6.76 16.34
C LYS A 47 12.86 -5.66 15.71
N PRO A 48 14.02 -5.28 16.30
CA PRO A 48 14.85 -4.21 15.72
C PRO A 48 15.34 -4.47 14.30
N LEU A 49 15.45 -5.73 13.84
CA LEU A 49 15.86 -6.04 12.48
C LEU A 49 14.76 -5.64 11.46
N GLY A 50 13.51 -5.92 11.79
CA GLY A 50 12.37 -5.49 10.99
C GLY A 50 12.21 -3.97 10.99
N ASP A 51 12.25 -3.37 12.18
CA ASP A 51 12.11 -1.93 12.36
C ASP A 51 13.22 -1.15 11.62
N ALA A 52 14.48 -1.64 11.67
CA ALA A 52 15.60 -1.03 10.98
C ALA A 52 15.42 -1.05 9.45
N PHE A 53 14.98 -2.19 8.88
CA PHE A 53 14.70 -2.27 7.44
C PHE A 53 13.58 -1.30 7.03
N ILE A 54 12.49 -1.26 7.79
CA ILE A 54 11.37 -0.36 7.54
C ILE A 54 11.83 1.10 7.62
N ALA A 55 12.66 1.44 8.63
CA ALA A 55 13.21 2.80 8.78
C ALA A 55 14.10 3.21 7.61
N LEU A 56 14.96 2.30 7.12
CA LEU A 56 15.80 2.53 5.94
C LEU A 56 14.97 2.83 4.68
N ILE A 57 13.89 2.08 4.45
CA ILE A 57 13.00 2.33 3.32
C ILE A 57 12.24 3.65 3.52
N LYS A 58 11.64 3.89 4.70
CA LYS A 58 10.89 5.12 5.00
C LYS A 58 11.72 6.38 4.78
N MET A 59 13.01 6.36 5.11
CA MET A 59 13.95 7.46 4.84
C MET A 59 13.98 7.86 3.36
N MET A 60 13.74 6.91 2.45
CA MET A 60 13.82 7.13 1.01
C MET A 60 12.49 7.53 0.37
N ILE A 61 11.35 7.34 1.05
CA ILE A 61 10.01 7.56 0.48
C ILE A 61 9.81 9.02 0.08
N ALA A 62 10.03 9.96 1.01
CA ALA A 62 9.81 11.38 0.76
C ALA A 62 10.68 11.94 -0.38
N PRO A 63 12.01 11.71 -0.42
CA PRO A 63 12.86 12.13 -1.54
C PRO A 63 12.43 11.55 -2.88
N VAL A 64 12.05 10.26 -2.92
CA VAL A 64 11.64 9.60 -4.17
C VAL A 64 10.32 10.16 -4.66
N ILE A 65 9.29 10.29 -3.79
CA ILE A 65 8.01 10.88 -4.16
C ILE A 65 8.22 12.30 -4.69
N PHE A 66 9.00 13.10 -3.97
CA PHE A 66 9.29 14.47 -4.41
C PHE A 66 9.89 14.50 -5.80
N CYS A 67 10.96 13.76 -6.05
CA CYS A 67 11.62 13.77 -7.35
C CYS A 67 10.74 13.21 -8.48
N THR A 68 10.02 12.10 -8.24
CA THR A 68 9.20 11.47 -9.28
C THR A 68 7.97 12.29 -9.63
N VAL A 69 7.27 12.85 -8.63
CA VAL A 69 6.10 13.70 -8.87
C VAL A 69 6.48 15.01 -9.55
N VAL A 70 7.53 15.69 -9.06
CA VAL A 70 8.01 16.94 -9.65
C VAL A 70 8.43 16.72 -11.09
N HIS A 71 9.25 15.69 -11.36
CA HIS A 71 9.69 15.38 -12.74
C HIS A 71 8.49 14.95 -13.60
N GLY A 72 7.59 14.13 -13.08
CA GLY A 72 6.37 13.69 -13.77
C GLY A 72 5.52 14.89 -14.24
N ILE A 73 5.24 15.84 -13.35
CA ILE A 73 4.43 17.01 -13.65
C ILE A 73 5.16 17.98 -14.59
N SER A 74 6.43 18.30 -14.29
CA SER A 74 7.19 19.26 -15.08
C SER A 74 7.46 18.78 -16.52
N SER A 75 7.52 17.47 -16.74
CA SER A 75 7.74 16.85 -18.06
C SER A 75 6.47 16.73 -18.92
N MET A 76 5.25 16.87 -18.34
CA MET A 76 4.00 16.74 -19.10
C MET A 76 3.76 17.85 -20.10
N GLY A 77 4.38 19.03 -19.95
CA GLY A 77 4.24 20.17 -20.87
C GLY A 77 2.83 20.79 -20.94
N ASP A 78 1.79 20.11 -20.47
CA ASP A 78 0.39 20.57 -20.46
C ASP A 78 -0.25 20.38 -19.07
N LEU A 79 -0.49 21.48 -18.39
CA LEU A 79 -1.11 21.54 -17.06
C LEU A 79 -2.54 21.01 -17.04
N LYS A 80 -3.28 21.15 -18.15
CA LYS A 80 -4.63 20.58 -18.27
C LYS A 80 -4.57 19.05 -18.22
N ARG A 81 -3.51 18.46 -18.75
CA ARG A 81 -3.28 17.02 -18.71
C ARG A 81 -3.03 16.53 -17.29
N VAL A 82 -2.20 17.22 -16.50
CA VAL A 82 -1.98 16.88 -15.07
C VAL A 82 -3.30 16.93 -14.29
N GLY A 83 -4.09 17.97 -14.47
CA GLY A 83 -5.41 18.09 -13.84
C GLY A 83 -6.36 16.95 -14.26
N ARG A 84 -6.35 16.56 -15.54
CA ARG A 84 -7.19 15.48 -16.06
C ARG A 84 -6.75 14.12 -15.49
N VAL A 85 -5.45 13.81 -15.48
CA VAL A 85 -4.91 12.56 -14.86
C VAL A 85 -5.26 12.51 -13.38
N GLY A 86 -5.03 13.61 -12.65
CA GLY A 86 -5.36 13.71 -11.23
C GLY A 86 -6.85 13.49 -10.94
N LEU A 87 -7.72 14.16 -11.71
CA LEU A 87 -9.18 14.02 -11.55
C LEU A 87 -9.65 12.59 -11.87
N LYS A 88 -9.16 11.99 -12.96
CA LYS A 88 -9.48 10.59 -13.30
C LYS A 88 -9.01 9.63 -12.22
N SER A 89 -7.82 9.85 -11.68
CA SER A 89 -7.27 9.04 -10.59
C SER A 89 -8.14 9.13 -9.35
N LEU A 90 -8.53 10.33 -8.94
CA LEU A 90 -9.42 10.54 -7.79
C LEU A 90 -10.78 9.86 -7.98
N ILE A 91 -11.41 10.03 -9.16
CA ILE A 91 -12.69 9.37 -9.47
C ILE A 91 -12.53 7.83 -9.41
N TYR A 92 -11.45 7.29 -9.97
CA TYR A 92 -11.15 5.85 -9.90
C TYR A 92 -10.98 5.41 -8.45
N PHE A 93 -10.15 6.09 -7.68
CA PHE A 93 -9.88 5.75 -6.28
C PHE A 93 -11.17 5.79 -5.43
N GLU A 94 -11.99 6.83 -5.56
CA GLU A 94 -13.25 6.92 -4.83
C GLU A 94 -14.22 5.80 -5.23
N THR A 95 -14.33 5.50 -6.52
CA THR A 95 -15.23 4.44 -7.00
C THR A 95 -14.78 3.08 -6.48
N VAL A 96 -13.50 2.73 -6.62
CA VAL A 96 -12.98 1.43 -6.21
C VAL A 96 -12.97 1.29 -4.68
N SER A 97 -12.60 2.34 -3.95
CA SER A 97 -12.67 2.39 -2.49
C SER A 97 -14.12 2.21 -1.98
N THR A 98 -15.11 2.82 -2.64
CA THR A 98 -16.52 2.65 -2.29
C THR A 98 -16.97 1.20 -2.49
N VAL A 99 -16.58 0.57 -3.59
CA VAL A 99 -16.85 -0.86 -3.84
C VAL A 99 -16.18 -1.73 -2.79
N ALA A 100 -14.94 -1.43 -2.40
CA ALA A 100 -14.22 -2.14 -1.34
C ALA A 100 -14.92 -2.05 0.01
N LEU A 101 -15.37 -0.85 0.43
CA LEU A 101 -16.17 -0.62 1.64
C LEU A 101 -17.49 -1.39 1.59
N ALA A 102 -18.23 -1.31 0.47
CA ALA A 102 -19.49 -1.99 0.29
C ALA A 102 -19.32 -3.52 0.33
N MET A 103 -18.23 -4.05 -0.23
CA MET A 103 -17.93 -5.48 -0.22
C MET A 103 -17.61 -5.98 1.19
N GLY A 104 -16.81 -5.22 1.96
CA GLY A 104 -16.54 -5.53 3.36
C GLY A 104 -17.83 -5.55 4.21
N LEU A 105 -18.72 -4.59 3.99
CA LEU A 105 -20.02 -4.52 4.65
C LEU A 105 -20.93 -5.71 4.27
N LEU A 106 -21.05 -6.00 2.98
CA LEU A 106 -21.87 -7.10 2.49
C LEU A 106 -21.41 -8.45 3.03
N VAL A 107 -20.12 -8.75 2.92
CA VAL A 107 -19.56 -10.02 3.38
C VAL A 107 -19.63 -10.15 4.90
N GLY A 108 -19.34 -9.07 5.65
CA GLY A 108 -19.48 -9.03 7.10
C GLY A 108 -20.91 -9.26 7.57
N ARG A 109 -21.91 -8.79 6.81
CA ARG A 109 -23.34 -9.02 7.09
C ARG A 109 -23.76 -10.46 6.79
N VAL A 110 -23.24 -11.06 5.71
CA VAL A 110 -23.58 -12.43 5.29
C VAL A 110 -22.91 -13.48 6.16
N LEU A 111 -21.62 -13.34 6.43
CA LEU A 111 -20.83 -14.34 7.16
C LEU A 111 -20.87 -14.16 8.68
N GLN A 112 -21.19 -12.97 9.16
CA GLN A 112 -21.35 -12.63 10.59
C GLN A 112 -20.20 -13.15 11.46
N PRO A 113 -18.94 -12.79 11.19
CA PRO A 113 -17.77 -13.37 11.88
C PRO A 113 -17.70 -13.04 13.38
N GLY A 114 -18.48 -12.05 13.87
CA GLY A 114 -18.56 -11.67 15.27
C GLY A 114 -19.75 -12.29 16.03
N ALA A 115 -20.63 -13.03 15.33
CA ALA A 115 -21.79 -13.62 15.97
C ALA A 115 -21.39 -14.67 17.02
N GLY A 116 -22.03 -14.60 18.19
CA GLY A 116 -21.82 -15.56 19.29
C GLY A 116 -20.64 -15.23 20.21
N PHE A 117 -19.88 -14.16 19.98
CA PHE A 117 -18.81 -13.74 20.91
C PHE A 117 -19.38 -13.24 22.24
N ASN A 118 -20.52 -12.52 22.21
CA ASN A 118 -21.24 -12.02 23.40
C ASN A 118 -20.33 -11.28 24.39
N ILE A 119 -19.47 -10.41 23.90
CA ILE A 119 -18.50 -9.68 24.72
C ILE A 119 -19.22 -8.53 25.41
N ASP A 120 -19.10 -8.47 26.74
CA ASP A 120 -19.54 -7.32 27.51
C ASP A 120 -18.50 -6.21 27.44
N PRO A 121 -18.79 -5.06 26.79
CA PRO A 121 -17.83 -3.95 26.67
C PRO A 121 -17.34 -3.40 28.01
N ALA A 122 -18.11 -3.57 29.10
CA ALA A 122 -17.71 -3.14 30.44
C ALA A 122 -16.52 -3.95 31.02
N THR A 123 -16.26 -5.14 30.47
CA THR A 123 -15.15 -6.01 30.90
C THR A 123 -13.81 -5.68 30.20
N ILE A 124 -13.85 -4.81 29.18
CA ILE A 124 -12.66 -4.46 28.39
C ILE A 124 -11.89 -3.35 29.10
N ASP A 125 -10.57 -3.55 29.32
CA ASP A 125 -9.71 -2.51 29.88
C ASP A 125 -9.53 -1.33 28.89
N PRO A 126 -10.07 -0.14 29.19
CA PRO A 126 -9.96 1.03 28.31
C PRO A 126 -8.52 1.48 28.06
N ARG A 127 -7.60 1.14 28.97
CA ARG A 127 -6.18 1.54 28.89
C ARG A 127 -5.47 0.89 27.71
N SER A 128 -5.90 -0.30 27.30
CA SER A 128 -5.30 -1.05 26.18
C SER A 128 -5.43 -0.33 24.83
N VAL A 129 -6.40 0.59 24.70
CA VAL A 129 -6.69 1.35 23.47
C VAL A 129 -6.61 2.87 23.64
N ALA A 130 -6.29 3.36 24.86
CA ALA A 130 -6.30 4.79 25.18
C ALA A 130 -5.46 5.62 24.19
N THR A 131 -4.27 5.16 23.83
CA THR A 131 -3.38 5.85 22.88
C THR A 131 -4.01 5.98 21.50
N TYR A 132 -4.71 4.95 21.01
CA TYR A 132 -5.38 4.97 19.70
C TYR A 132 -6.60 5.89 19.72
N VAL A 133 -7.39 5.85 20.79
CA VAL A 133 -8.57 6.70 20.97
C VAL A 133 -8.19 8.18 21.08
N THR A 134 -7.11 8.51 21.82
CA THR A 134 -6.61 9.89 21.92
C THR A 134 -6.17 10.41 20.56
N LYS A 135 -5.35 9.67 19.83
CA LYS A 135 -4.93 10.05 18.46
C LYS A 135 -6.12 10.24 17.51
N ALA A 136 -7.09 9.33 17.54
CA ALA A 136 -8.30 9.42 16.71
C ALA A 136 -9.14 10.68 17.00
N LYS A 137 -9.21 11.13 18.26
CA LYS A 137 -9.93 12.37 18.64
C LYS A 137 -9.19 13.64 18.21
N GLU A 138 -7.87 13.62 18.22
CA GLU A 138 -7.04 14.73 17.78
C GLU A 138 -7.09 14.92 16.26
N GLU A 139 -7.35 13.85 15.50
CA GLU A 139 -7.40 13.82 14.03
C GLU A 139 -8.83 14.08 13.48
N GLY A 140 -9.52 15.13 13.94
CA GLY A 140 -10.79 15.54 13.32
C GLY A 140 -10.63 15.83 11.82
N ILE A 141 -11.71 15.63 11.00
CA ILE A 141 -11.66 15.78 9.53
C ILE A 141 -11.04 17.12 9.09
N VAL A 142 -11.42 18.22 9.74
CA VAL A 142 -10.86 19.56 9.42
C VAL A 142 -9.38 19.63 9.79
N ALA A 143 -8.99 19.10 10.95
CA ALA A 143 -7.59 19.06 11.37
C ALA A 143 -6.76 18.22 10.39
N HIS A 144 -7.29 17.08 9.93
CA HIS A 144 -6.64 16.23 8.94
C HIS A 144 -6.46 16.95 7.59
N LEU A 145 -7.49 17.64 7.09
CA LEU A 145 -7.38 18.43 5.85
C LEU A 145 -6.38 19.59 5.99
N MET A 146 -6.36 20.25 7.14
CA MET A 146 -5.38 21.31 7.41
C MET A 146 -3.96 20.76 7.56
N ALA A 147 -3.80 19.55 8.08
CA ALA A 147 -2.49 18.88 8.22
C ALA A 147 -1.84 18.53 6.87
N ILE A 148 -2.57 18.55 5.76
CA ILE A 148 -2.01 18.41 4.40
C ILE A 148 -1.07 19.60 4.08
N ILE A 149 -1.34 20.77 4.66
CA ILE A 149 -0.52 21.96 4.45
C ILE A 149 0.63 21.94 5.46
N PRO A 150 1.90 21.81 5.02
CA PRO A 150 3.02 21.77 5.95
C PRO A 150 3.36 23.14 6.53
N ASP A 151 3.90 23.18 7.76
CA ASP A 151 4.40 24.39 8.41
C ASP A 151 5.63 24.97 7.68
N SER A 152 6.38 24.14 6.97
CA SER A 152 7.51 24.56 6.16
C SER A 152 7.78 23.59 5.01
N TYR A 153 8.30 24.11 3.90
CA TYR A 153 8.58 23.33 2.69
C TYR A 153 9.54 22.15 2.96
N LEU A 154 10.70 22.43 3.56
CA LEU A 154 11.69 21.39 3.89
C LEU A 154 11.22 20.50 5.06
N GLY A 155 10.38 21.03 5.95
CA GLY A 155 9.79 20.27 7.05
C GLY A 155 8.90 19.14 6.59
N ALA A 156 8.19 19.30 5.48
CA ALA A 156 7.40 18.24 4.87
C ALA A 156 8.27 17.03 4.48
N ILE A 157 9.40 17.28 3.81
CA ILE A 157 10.34 16.23 3.40
C ILE A 157 11.00 15.59 4.62
N ALA A 158 11.40 16.39 5.61
CA ALA A 158 12.08 15.92 6.80
C ALA A 158 11.18 15.05 7.70
N ARG A 159 9.88 15.38 7.81
CA ARG A 159 8.91 14.58 8.57
C ARG A 159 8.45 13.33 7.81
N GLY A 160 8.55 13.34 6.48
CA GLY A 160 8.17 12.22 5.63
C GLY A 160 6.66 11.97 5.56
N ASP A 161 5.82 12.99 5.87
CA ASP A 161 4.38 12.90 5.71
C ASP A 161 4.02 12.87 4.22
N LEU A 162 3.38 11.79 3.78
CA LEU A 162 3.13 11.53 2.36
C LEU A 162 2.27 12.60 1.69
N LEU A 163 1.22 13.06 2.37
CA LEU A 163 0.30 14.07 1.82
C LEU A 163 0.98 15.44 1.73
N GLN A 164 1.76 15.81 2.75
CA GLN A 164 2.53 17.05 2.73
C GLN A 164 3.60 17.04 1.64
N VAL A 165 4.34 15.92 1.51
CA VAL A 165 5.34 15.75 0.44
C VAL A 165 4.68 15.80 -0.93
N LEU A 166 3.51 15.16 -1.09
CA LEU A 166 2.76 15.17 -2.35
C LEU A 166 2.31 16.59 -2.71
N LEU A 167 1.76 17.36 -1.76
CA LEU A 167 1.34 18.74 -1.99
C LEU A 167 2.51 19.61 -2.47
N ILE A 168 3.64 19.63 -1.74
CA ILE A 168 4.80 20.43 -2.13
C ILE A 168 5.40 19.97 -3.47
N SER A 169 5.34 18.67 -3.77
CA SER A 169 5.81 18.12 -5.04
C SER A 169 4.95 18.58 -6.21
N ILE A 170 3.62 18.55 -6.06
CA ILE A 170 2.68 19.02 -7.06
C ILE A 170 2.91 20.52 -7.32
N LEU A 171 2.98 21.33 -6.27
CA LEU A 171 3.22 22.79 -6.39
C LEU A 171 4.57 23.08 -7.06
N SER A 172 5.63 22.33 -6.71
CA SER A 172 6.95 22.49 -7.29
C SER A 172 6.98 22.09 -8.77
N GLY A 173 6.30 20.97 -9.11
CA GLY A 173 6.18 20.50 -10.48
C GLY A 173 5.48 21.53 -11.37
N PHE A 174 4.37 22.13 -10.89
CA PHE A 174 3.71 23.23 -11.58
C PHE A 174 4.60 24.46 -11.70
N ALA A 175 5.27 24.88 -10.62
CA ALA A 175 6.17 26.04 -10.64
C ALA A 175 7.27 25.88 -11.69
N ILE A 176 7.90 24.71 -11.77
CA ILE A 176 8.94 24.40 -12.77
C ILE A 176 8.34 24.38 -14.19
N ALA A 177 7.15 23.78 -14.37
CA ALA A 177 6.46 23.78 -15.66
C ALA A 177 6.14 25.21 -16.15
N PHE A 178 5.75 26.12 -15.25
CA PHE A 178 5.50 27.54 -15.59
C PHE A 178 6.76 28.31 -16.02
N LEU A 179 7.95 27.88 -15.62
CA LEU A 179 9.21 28.47 -16.07
C LEU A 179 9.55 28.12 -17.53
N GLY A 180 8.86 27.17 -18.15
CA GLY A 180 9.12 26.70 -19.50
C GLY A 180 10.57 26.26 -19.68
N LYS A 181 11.25 26.74 -20.72
CA LYS A 181 12.66 26.37 -21.00
C LYS A 181 13.63 26.68 -19.85
N ALA A 182 13.38 27.68 -19.04
CA ALA A 182 14.20 28.00 -17.88
C ALA A 182 14.05 26.96 -16.76
N GLY A 183 12.97 26.20 -16.73
CA GLY A 183 12.74 25.12 -15.81
C GLY A 183 13.40 23.79 -16.17
N GLU A 184 13.74 23.57 -17.45
CA GLU A 184 14.35 22.31 -17.94
C GLU A 184 15.60 21.87 -17.15
N PRO A 185 16.58 22.76 -16.87
CA PRO A 185 17.77 22.37 -16.10
C PRO A 185 17.42 21.91 -14.66
N ILE A 186 16.35 22.50 -14.06
CA ILE A 186 15.91 22.12 -12.73
C ILE A 186 15.24 20.74 -12.77
N ALA A 187 14.38 20.50 -13.75
CA ALA A 187 13.74 19.19 -13.95
C ALA A 187 14.79 18.07 -14.19
N ASP A 188 15.81 18.34 -15.00
CA ASP A 188 16.92 17.41 -15.25
C ASP A 188 17.74 17.12 -13.98
N ALA A 189 17.99 18.14 -13.15
CA ALA A 189 18.70 17.95 -11.89
C ALA A 189 17.88 17.04 -10.93
N ILE A 190 16.57 17.22 -10.89
CA ILE A 190 15.65 16.42 -10.09
C ILE A 190 15.60 14.97 -10.61
N ASP A 191 15.59 14.73 -11.94
CA ASP A 191 15.65 13.38 -12.50
C ASP A 191 16.98 12.67 -12.13
N LYS A 192 18.09 13.39 -12.18
CA LYS A 192 19.39 12.85 -11.73
C LYS A 192 19.39 12.52 -10.24
N ALA A 193 18.77 13.36 -9.41
CA ALA A 193 18.59 13.09 -7.98
C ALA A 193 17.71 11.85 -7.76
N ALA A 194 16.59 11.70 -8.50
CA ALA A 194 15.76 10.50 -8.47
C ALA A 194 16.57 9.22 -8.75
N LYS A 195 17.40 9.23 -9.81
CA LYS A 195 18.28 8.10 -10.16
C LYS A 195 19.27 7.75 -9.04
N MET A 196 19.82 8.75 -8.34
CA MET A 196 20.65 8.55 -7.17
C MET A 196 19.87 7.87 -6.03
N PHE A 197 18.66 8.37 -5.70
CA PHE A 197 17.82 7.80 -4.65
C PHE A 197 17.42 6.36 -4.97
N PHE A 198 17.04 6.04 -6.21
CA PHE A 198 16.80 4.66 -6.63
C PHE A 198 18.05 3.78 -6.51
N GLY A 199 19.24 4.33 -6.74
CA GLY A 199 20.51 3.64 -6.47
C GLY A 199 20.67 3.25 -4.99
N ILE A 200 20.35 4.16 -4.07
CA ILE A 200 20.36 3.90 -2.61
C ILE A 200 19.35 2.81 -2.25
N ILE A 201 18.11 2.89 -2.80
CA ILE A 201 17.08 1.87 -2.58
C ILE A 201 17.56 0.50 -3.00
N ARG A 202 18.25 0.37 -4.13
CA ARG A 202 18.83 -0.89 -4.60
C ARG A 202 19.80 -1.51 -3.58
N ILE A 203 20.55 -0.69 -2.85
CA ILE A 203 21.43 -1.15 -1.77
C ILE A 203 20.59 -1.64 -0.59
N ILE A 204 19.58 -0.85 -0.18
CA ILE A 204 18.71 -1.15 0.96
C ILE A 204 17.91 -2.44 0.74
N VAL A 205 17.38 -2.65 -0.46
CA VAL A 205 16.55 -3.83 -0.79
C VAL A 205 17.32 -5.15 -0.65
N ARG A 206 18.66 -5.15 -0.77
CA ARG A 206 19.47 -6.35 -0.54
C ARG A 206 19.38 -6.89 0.90
N VAL A 207 19.02 -6.05 1.87
CA VAL A 207 18.84 -6.46 3.27
C VAL A 207 17.38 -6.78 3.61
N ALA A 208 16.46 -6.74 2.63
CA ALA A 208 15.06 -7.08 2.81
C ALA A 208 14.82 -8.48 3.46
N PRO A 209 15.58 -9.54 3.12
CA PRO A 209 15.43 -10.84 3.78
C PRO A 209 15.67 -10.76 5.30
N ILE A 210 16.65 -9.97 5.75
CA ILE A 210 16.94 -9.78 7.19
C ILE A 210 15.79 -9.04 7.86
N GLY A 211 15.26 -8.01 7.21
CA GLY A 211 14.09 -7.28 7.70
C GLY A 211 12.85 -8.15 7.82
N ALA A 212 12.55 -8.95 6.78
CA ALA A 212 11.42 -9.87 6.75
C ALA A 212 11.53 -10.97 7.83
N PHE A 213 12.73 -11.53 8.01
CA PHE A 213 13.01 -12.48 9.08
C PHE A 213 12.71 -11.90 10.47
N GLY A 214 13.28 -10.74 10.80
CA GLY A 214 13.09 -10.10 12.10
C GLY A 214 11.64 -9.68 12.37
N ALA A 215 10.97 -9.11 11.37
CA ALA A 215 9.57 -8.70 11.47
C ALA A 215 8.64 -9.91 11.69
N MET A 216 8.85 -11.01 10.96
CA MET A 216 8.03 -12.21 11.09
C MET A 216 8.30 -12.95 12.40
N ALA A 217 9.57 -13.07 12.81
CA ALA A 217 9.94 -13.67 14.10
C ALA A 217 9.30 -12.90 15.27
N PHE A 218 9.34 -11.56 15.22
CA PHE A 218 8.67 -10.73 16.22
C PHE A 218 7.16 -10.94 16.20
N THR A 219 6.54 -10.93 15.04
CA THR A 219 5.08 -11.04 14.90
C THR A 219 4.58 -12.35 15.55
N VAL A 220 5.18 -13.48 15.20
CA VAL A 220 4.79 -14.79 15.75
C VAL A 220 5.18 -14.91 17.22
N GLY A 221 6.35 -14.41 17.63
CA GLY A 221 6.81 -14.45 19.01
C GLY A 221 6.01 -13.57 19.97
N ALA A 222 5.54 -12.39 19.50
CA ALA A 222 4.78 -11.45 20.33
C ALA A 222 3.30 -11.80 20.44
N TYR A 223 2.69 -12.21 19.33
CA TYR A 223 1.23 -12.39 19.26
C TYR A 223 0.81 -13.86 19.33
N GLY A 224 1.74 -14.80 19.07
CA GLY A 224 1.47 -16.23 19.07
C GLY A 224 0.51 -16.69 17.98
N LEU A 225 0.48 -17.98 17.72
CA LEU A 225 -0.50 -18.57 16.80
C LEU A 225 -1.87 -18.80 17.45
N SER A 226 -1.95 -18.82 18.79
CA SER A 226 -3.19 -19.06 19.53
C SER A 226 -4.19 -17.90 19.42
N SER A 227 -3.71 -16.64 19.38
CA SER A 227 -4.58 -15.48 19.16
C SER A 227 -5.26 -15.51 17.79
N LEU A 228 -4.62 -16.12 16.79
CA LEU A 228 -5.20 -16.33 15.47
C LEU A 228 -6.39 -17.29 15.51
N LEU A 229 -6.31 -18.34 16.32
CA LEU A 229 -7.39 -19.34 16.41
C LEU A 229 -8.68 -18.76 16.98
N ASN A 230 -8.58 -17.90 18.00
CA ASN A 230 -9.74 -17.27 18.64
C ASN A 230 -10.49 -16.30 17.71
N LEU A 231 -9.76 -15.66 16.79
CA LEU A 231 -10.32 -14.70 15.84
C LEU A 231 -10.23 -15.17 14.37
N ALA A 232 -10.04 -16.48 14.19
CA ALA A 232 -9.87 -17.11 12.87
C ALA A 232 -11.05 -16.82 11.93
N ALA A 233 -12.27 -16.74 12.45
CA ALA A 233 -13.47 -16.41 11.65
C ALA A 233 -13.36 -15.00 11.03
N LEU A 234 -12.94 -14.00 11.80
CA LEU A 234 -12.72 -12.65 11.29
C LEU A 234 -11.57 -12.60 10.29
N ILE A 235 -10.42 -13.18 10.65
CA ILE A 235 -9.24 -13.24 9.78
C ILE A 235 -9.60 -13.93 8.46
N GLY A 236 -10.22 -15.13 8.53
CA GLY A 236 -10.62 -15.89 7.35
C GLY A 236 -11.62 -15.13 6.47
N THR A 237 -12.61 -14.48 7.08
CA THR A 237 -13.59 -13.64 6.36
C THR A 237 -12.91 -12.46 5.67
N PHE A 238 -11.95 -11.81 6.34
CA PHE A 238 -11.24 -10.68 5.77
C PHE A 238 -10.35 -11.09 4.58
N TYR A 239 -9.56 -12.15 4.74
CA TYR A 239 -8.72 -12.68 3.65
C TYR A 239 -9.57 -13.15 2.47
N LEU A 240 -10.67 -13.86 2.74
CA LEU A 240 -11.62 -14.28 1.70
C LEU A 240 -12.18 -13.07 0.96
N THR A 241 -12.64 -12.04 1.68
CA THR A 241 -13.19 -10.81 1.09
C THR A 241 -12.15 -10.10 0.22
N SER A 242 -10.92 -10.00 0.70
CA SER A 242 -9.81 -9.39 -0.03
C SER A 242 -9.46 -10.17 -1.30
N ILE A 243 -9.41 -11.50 -1.24
CA ILE A 243 -9.17 -12.35 -2.41
C ILE A 243 -10.32 -12.19 -3.43
N LEU A 244 -11.57 -12.22 -2.97
CA LEU A 244 -12.72 -12.00 -3.86
C LEU A 244 -12.70 -10.61 -4.47
N PHE A 245 -12.34 -9.57 -3.71
CA PHE A 245 -12.19 -8.22 -4.25
C PHE A 245 -11.12 -8.16 -5.33
N VAL A 246 -9.95 -8.73 -5.10
CA VAL A 246 -8.85 -8.76 -6.08
C VAL A 246 -9.25 -9.54 -7.33
N LEU A 247 -9.86 -10.72 -7.17
CA LEU A 247 -10.19 -11.57 -8.34
C LEU A 247 -11.43 -11.10 -9.10
N ILE A 248 -12.46 -10.63 -8.40
CA ILE A 248 -13.73 -10.24 -9.03
C ILE A 248 -13.69 -8.76 -9.43
N VAL A 249 -13.43 -7.84 -8.48
CA VAL A 249 -13.50 -6.41 -8.77
C VAL A 249 -12.30 -5.95 -9.58
N LEU A 250 -11.09 -6.11 -9.02
CA LEU A 250 -9.87 -5.71 -9.74
C LEU A 250 -9.63 -6.59 -10.97
N GLY A 251 -9.99 -7.88 -10.90
CA GLY A 251 -9.92 -8.80 -12.03
C GLY A 251 -10.83 -8.40 -13.20
N SER A 252 -12.06 -7.96 -12.90
CA SER A 252 -12.98 -7.42 -13.92
C SER A 252 -12.44 -6.13 -14.52
N ILE A 253 -11.96 -5.19 -13.68
CA ILE A 253 -11.35 -3.94 -14.15
C ILE A 253 -10.15 -4.24 -15.05
N ALA A 254 -9.24 -5.12 -14.64
CA ALA A 254 -8.08 -5.53 -15.42
C ALA A 254 -8.50 -6.17 -16.77
N ARG A 255 -9.51 -7.03 -16.74
CA ARG A 255 -10.04 -7.69 -17.95
C ARG A 255 -10.62 -6.70 -18.93
N PHE A 256 -11.41 -5.70 -18.46
CA PHE A 256 -11.92 -4.63 -19.31
C PHE A 256 -10.81 -3.71 -19.83
N ALA A 257 -9.75 -3.50 -19.06
CA ALA A 257 -8.57 -2.74 -19.47
C ALA A 257 -7.65 -3.51 -20.45
N GLY A 258 -7.87 -4.83 -20.63
CA GLY A 258 -7.16 -5.65 -21.61
C GLY A 258 -5.96 -6.40 -21.04
N PHE A 259 -5.85 -6.60 -19.72
CA PHE A 259 -4.78 -7.40 -19.12
C PHE A 259 -5.29 -8.41 -18.08
N SER A 260 -4.43 -9.33 -17.66
CA SER A 260 -4.77 -10.37 -16.69
C SER A 260 -4.32 -9.98 -15.29
N ILE A 261 -5.24 -9.96 -14.32
CA ILE A 261 -4.92 -9.70 -12.91
C ILE A 261 -3.93 -10.75 -12.35
N LEU A 262 -4.05 -12.01 -12.73
CA LEU A 262 -3.14 -13.05 -12.26
C LEU A 262 -1.72 -12.89 -12.80
N ARG A 263 -1.57 -12.48 -14.09
CA ARG A 263 -0.25 -12.14 -14.65
C ARG A 263 0.34 -10.90 -14.00
N PHE A 264 -0.50 -9.92 -13.70
CA PHE A 264 -0.08 -8.73 -12.97
C PHE A 264 0.43 -9.06 -11.56
N ILE A 265 -0.31 -9.90 -10.80
CA ILE A 265 0.12 -10.39 -9.48
C ILE A 265 1.45 -11.15 -9.59
N ALA A 266 1.61 -12.01 -10.60
CA ALA A 266 2.86 -12.72 -10.84
C ALA A 266 4.02 -11.75 -11.17
N TYR A 267 3.75 -10.65 -11.86
CA TYR A 267 4.72 -9.62 -12.18
C TYR A 267 5.24 -8.86 -10.96
N ILE A 268 4.35 -8.55 -10.00
CA ILE A 268 4.71 -7.83 -8.76
C ILE A 268 4.94 -8.77 -7.55
N LYS A 269 5.17 -10.07 -7.79
CA LYS A 269 5.29 -11.08 -6.72
C LYS A 269 6.37 -10.75 -5.69
N ASP A 270 7.49 -10.17 -6.12
CA ASP A 270 8.63 -9.85 -5.26
C ASP A 270 8.27 -8.73 -4.29
N GLU A 271 7.57 -7.71 -4.77
CA GLU A 271 7.04 -6.61 -3.96
C GLU A 271 5.99 -7.13 -2.97
N LEU A 272 5.09 -8.02 -3.41
CA LEU A 272 4.10 -8.65 -2.53
C LEU A 272 4.75 -9.41 -1.38
N LEU A 273 5.87 -10.10 -1.61
CA LEU A 273 6.58 -10.81 -0.54
C LEU A 273 7.26 -9.86 0.47
N ILE A 274 7.85 -8.77 -0.01
CA ILE A 274 8.38 -7.76 0.91
C ILE A 274 7.26 -7.17 1.76
N VAL A 275 6.11 -6.88 1.16
CA VAL A 275 4.94 -6.38 1.87
C VAL A 275 4.40 -7.41 2.86
N LEU A 276 4.35 -8.68 2.50
CA LEU A 276 3.98 -9.77 3.42
C LEU A 276 4.90 -9.79 4.65
N GLY A 277 6.21 -9.70 4.46
CA GLY A 277 7.17 -9.70 5.56
C GLY A 277 7.11 -8.43 6.43
N THR A 278 6.85 -7.27 5.84
CA THR A 278 6.86 -5.98 6.53
C THR A 278 5.49 -5.49 7.01
N SER A 279 4.42 -6.05 6.45
CA SER A 279 3.01 -5.60 6.63
C SER A 279 2.79 -4.13 6.28
N SER A 280 3.58 -3.60 5.34
CA SER A 280 3.48 -2.20 4.89
C SER A 280 3.70 -2.09 3.39
N SER A 281 2.70 -1.64 2.65
CA SER A 281 2.81 -1.41 1.20
C SER A 281 3.78 -0.27 0.87
N GLU A 282 3.99 0.68 1.78
CA GLU A 282 4.93 1.78 1.59
C GLU A 282 6.38 1.31 1.41
N THR A 283 6.74 0.15 1.96
CA THR A 283 8.10 -0.39 1.86
C THR A 283 8.54 -0.72 0.43
N VAL A 284 7.60 -0.86 -0.48
CA VAL A 284 7.87 -1.15 -1.90
C VAL A 284 7.42 -0.04 -2.86
N LEU A 285 7.02 1.12 -2.33
CA LEU A 285 6.57 2.24 -3.17
C LEU A 285 7.59 2.61 -4.27
N PRO A 286 8.88 2.75 -3.97
CA PRO A 286 9.86 3.09 -4.99
C PRO A 286 10.01 1.99 -6.05
N GLN A 287 9.93 0.73 -5.66
CA GLN A 287 10.00 -0.41 -6.58
C GLN A 287 8.76 -0.46 -7.48
N MET A 288 7.58 -0.19 -6.91
CA MET A 288 6.34 -0.11 -7.70
C MET A 288 6.38 0.98 -8.75
N ILE A 289 6.96 2.15 -8.45
CA ILE A 289 7.19 3.20 -9.44
C ILE A 289 8.02 2.66 -10.61
N GLN A 290 9.17 2.04 -10.34
CA GLN A 290 10.04 1.47 -11.37
C GLN A 290 9.34 0.35 -12.16
N LYS A 291 8.62 -0.54 -11.46
CA LYS A 291 7.88 -1.64 -12.09
C LYS A 291 6.79 -1.13 -13.03
N MET A 292 6.05 -0.09 -12.65
CA MET A 292 5.01 0.47 -13.54
C MET A 292 5.61 1.19 -14.75
N GLU A 293 6.74 1.90 -14.59
CA GLU A 293 7.47 2.48 -15.72
C GLU A 293 7.98 1.38 -16.66
N HIS A 294 8.56 0.31 -16.13
CA HIS A 294 9.05 -0.81 -16.91
C HIS A 294 7.92 -1.59 -17.62
N LEU A 295 6.72 -1.59 -17.04
CA LEU A 295 5.52 -2.17 -17.64
C LEU A 295 5.03 -1.39 -18.88
N GLY A 296 5.64 -0.25 -19.19
CA GLY A 296 5.31 0.61 -20.31
C GLY A 296 4.43 1.83 -19.97
N ALA A 297 4.15 2.08 -18.68
CA ALA A 297 3.44 3.29 -18.27
C ALA A 297 4.38 4.49 -18.25
N SER A 298 3.89 5.66 -18.72
CA SER A 298 4.71 6.87 -18.74
C SER A 298 5.07 7.35 -17.33
N ARG A 299 6.30 7.86 -17.16
CA ARG A 299 6.80 8.41 -15.89
C ARG A 299 5.89 9.47 -15.30
N SER A 300 5.27 10.26 -16.14
CA SER A 300 4.38 11.34 -15.75
C SER A 300 3.11 10.81 -15.06
N VAL A 301 2.50 9.77 -15.60
CA VAL A 301 1.31 9.14 -15.01
C VAL A 301 1.71 8.34 -13.75
N VAL A 302 2.77 7.53 -13.83
CA VAL A 302 3.26 6.74 -12.70
C VAL A 302 3.62 7.63 -11.51
N GLY A 303 4.37 8.73 -11.75
CA GLY A 303 4.80 9.68 -10.72
C GLY A 303 3.63 10.39 -10.01
N LEU A 304 2.48 10.51 -10.65
CA LEU A 304 1.29 11.10 -10.04
C LEU A 304 0.39 10.03 -9.40
N VAL A 305 0.06 8.94 -10.13
CA VAL A 305 -0.95 7.97 -9.73
C VAL A 305 -0.47 7.09 -8.57
N ILE A 306 0.76 6.57 -8.63
CA ILE A 306 1.26 5.67 -7.58
C ILE A 306 1.35 6.37 -6.22
N PRO A 307 2.06 7.51 -6.05
CA PRO A 307 2.13 8.16 -4.74
C PRO A 307 0.77 8.62 -4.22
N THR A 308 -0.10 9.14 -5.11
CA THR A 308 -1.46 9.57 -4.73
C THR A 308 -2.30 8.38 -4.27
N GLY A 309 -2.19 7.22 -4.96
CA GLY A 309 -2.91 6.00 -4.62
C GLY A 309 -2.58 5.47 -3.24
N TYR A 310 -1.34 5.62 -2.77
CA TYR A 310 -0.93 5.20 -1.42
C TYR A 310 -1.63 5.97 -0.28
N SER A 311 -2.25 7.10 -0.59
CA SER A 311 -3.05 7.88 0.38
C SER A 311 -4.55 7.77 0.11
N PHE A 312 -4.97 7.63 -1.15
CA PHE A 312 -6.38 7.74 -1.55
C PHE A 312 -7.02 6.42 -2.01
N ASN A 313 -6.22 5.40 -2.37
CA ASN A 313 -6.70 4.10 -2.88
C ASN A 313 -6.24 2.95 -1.98
N LEU A 314 -6.74 2.91 -0.77
CA LEU A 314 -6.39 1.91 0.25
C LEU A 314 -7.48 0.82 0.32
N ASP A 315 -7.65 0.04 -0.74
CA ASP A 315 -8.75 -0.93 -0.92
C ASP A 315 -8.85 -1.94 0.22
N GLY A 316 -7.73 -2.55 0.62
CA GLY A 316 -7.68 -3.50 1.74
C GLY A 316 -8.01 -2.85 3.08
N THR A 317 -7.61 -1.58 3.29
CA THR A 317 -7.99 -0.81 4.47
C THR A 317 -9.48 -0.51 4.46
N ASN A 318 -10.05 -0.19 3.32
CA ASN A 318 -11.49 0.06 3.17
C ASN A 318 -12.32 -1.19 3.49
N ILE A 319 -11.95 -2.37 2.96
CA ILE A 319 -12.59 -3.65 3.33
C ILE A 319 -12.49 -3.88 4.84
N TYR A 320 -11.31 -3.67 5.43
CA TYR A 320 -11.09 -3.82 6.86
C TYR A 320 -11.99 -2.91 7.69
N MET A 321 -12.14 -1.64 7.32
CA MET A 321 -12.92 -0.65 8.06
C MET A 321 -14.36 -1.10 8.28
N THR A 322 -15.06 -1.49 7.22
CA THR A 322 -16.45 -1.91 7.30
C THR A 322 -16.61 -3.29 7.92
N LEU A 323 -15.74 -4.25 7.57
CA LEU A 323 -15.80 -5.60 8.11
C LEU A 323 -15.48 -5.64 9.61
N ALA A 324 -14.45 -4.91 10.07
CA ALA A 324 -14.08 -4.83 11.48
C ALA A 324 -15.16 -4.11 12.30
N THR A 325 -15.75 -3.05 11.76
CA THR A 325 -16.87 -2.33 12.41
C THR A 325 -18.07 -3.26 12.62
N LEU A 326 -18.48 -4.00 11.58
CA LEU A 326 -19.56 -4.98 11.71
C LEU A 326 -19.24 -6.13 12.67
N PHE A 327 -17.99 -6.62 12.62
CA PHE A 327 -17.53 -7.64 13.57
C PHE A 327 -17.68 -7.16 15.02
N LEU A 328 -17.24 -5.92 15.32
CA LEU A 328 -17.34 -5.35 16.65
C LEU A 328 -18.81 -5.16 17.09
N ALA A 329 -19.66 -4.70 16.18
CA ALA A 329 -21.09 -4.61 16.45
C ALA A 329 -21.70 -5.98 16.80
N GLN A 330 -21.41 -7.01 15.98
CA GLN A 330 -21.86 -8.38 16.20
C GLN A 330 -21.31 -8.97 17.50
N ALA A 331 -20.02 -8.78 17.78
CA ALA A 331 -19.34 -9.31 18.97
C ALA A 331 -19.88 -8.70 20.28
N THR A 332 -20.36 -7.45 20.23
CA THR A 332 -20.96 -6.73 21.38
C THR A 332 -22.48 -6.77 21.38
N ASN A 333 -23.11 -7.60 20.53
CA ASN A 333 -24.56 -7.70 20.37
C ASN A 333 -25.25 -6.36 20.03
N THR A 334 -24.53 -5.45 19.35
CA THR A 334 -25.10 -4.18 18.89
C THR A 334 -25.80 -4.41 17.55
N HIS A 335 -27.13 -4.26 17.55
CA HIS A 335 -27.94 -4.41 16.34
C HIS A 335 -27.91 -3.12 15.52
N LEU A 336 -27.33 -3.17 14.32
CA LEU A 336 -27.30 -2.06 13.38
C LEU A 336 -28.43 -2.18 12.36
N THR A 337 -29.12 -1.08 12.13
CA THR A 337 -30.04 -0.93 11.02
C THR A 337 -29.29 -0.72 9.71
N ILE A 338 -29.95 -0.99 8.58
CA ILE A 338 -29.33 -0.75 7.26
C ILE A 338 -28.90 0.71 7.07
N TRP A 339 -29.63 1.67 7.66
CA TRP A 339 -29.30 3.09 7.58
C TRP A 339 -28.05 3.43 8.38
N GLN A 340 -27.85 2.80 9.54
CA GLN A 340 -26.61 2.93 10.32
C GLN A 340 -25.43 2.30 9.59
N GLU A 341 -25.60 1.13 8.97
CA GLU A 341 -24.57 0.49 8.15
C GLU A 341 -24.17 1.37 6.94
N LEU A 342 -25.13 1.99 6.25
CA LEU A 342 -24.86 2.96 5.18
C LEU A 342 -24.19 4.23 5.72
N GLY A 343 -24.57 4.68 6.92
CA GLY A 343 -23.88 5.77 7.61
C GLY A 343 -22.42 5.43 7.91
N ILE A 344 -22.13 4.22 8.40
CA ILE A 344 -20.78 3.71 8.63
C ILE A 344 -19.97 3.73 7.32
N LEU A 345 -20.57 3.29 6.21
CA LEU A 345 -19.91 3.34 4.90
C LEU A 345 -19.55 4.78 4.52
N GLY A 346 -20.46 5.72 4.67
CA GLY A 346 -20.20 7.14 4.38
C GLY A 346 -19.11 7.74 5.26
N ILE A 347 -19.11 7.44 6.56
CA ILE A 347 -18.07 7.87 7.50
C ILE A 347 -16.72 7.24 7.13
N ALA A 348 -16.69 5.93 6.85
CA ALA A 348 -15.47 5.22 6.47
C ALA A 348 -14.89 5.74 5.16
N MET A 349 -15.69 6.17 4.18
CA MET A 349 -15.22 6.82 2.96
C MET A 349 -14.36 8.06 3.26
N ILE A 350 -14.77 8.86 4.25
CA ILE A 350 -14.05 10.08 4.63
C ILE A 350 -12.84 9.75 5.50
N THR A 351 -13.03 8.94 6.54
CA THR A 351 -11.97 8.64 7.51
C THR A 351 -10.87 7.79 6.92
N SER A 352 -11.16 6.92 5.93
CA SER A 352 -10.15 6.10 5.26
C SER A 352 -9.08 6.92 4.53
N LYS A 353 -9.38 8.15 4.14
CA LYS A 353 -8.40 9.04 3.49
C LYS A 353 -7.34 9.57 4.45
N GLY A 354 -7.54 9.45 5.75
CA GLY A 354 -6.53 9.67 6.78
C GLY A 354 -5.66 8.47 7.08
N ALA A 355 -5.96 7.31 6.49
CA ALA A 355 -5.12 6.12 6.67
C ALA A 355 -3.84 6.23 5.82
N SER A 356 -2.78 5.54 6.28
CA SER A 356 -1.57 5.32 5.49
C SER A 356 -1.30 3.83 5.33
N GLY A 357 -0.41 3.46 4.40
CA GLY A 357 -0.04 2.06 4.13
C GLY A 357 0.86 1.42 5.19
N VAL A 358 0.96 2.00 6.39
CA VAL A 358 1.80 1.49 7.49
C VAL A 358 1.00 0.69 8.51
N THR A 359 1.71 -0.17 9.24
CA THR A 359 1.16 -0.98 10.33
C THR A 359 0.56 -0.09 11.42
N GLY A 360 -0.68 -0.40 11.85
CA GLY A 360 -1.38 0.33 12.91
C GLY A 360 -2.19 1.55 12.42
N ALA A 361 -1.93 2.11 11.23
CA ALA A 361 -2.70 3.23 10.70
C ALA A 361 -4.18 2.87 10.51
N GLY A 362 -4.49 1.68 9.98
CA GLY A 362 -5.87 1.21 9.85
C GLY A 362 -6.60 1.07 11.19
N PHE A 363 -5.86 0.77 12.26
CA PHE A 363 -6.43 0.69 13.60
C PHE A 363 -6.83 2.07 14.15
N ILE A 364 -5.98 3.10 13.95
CA ILE A 364 -6.29 4.49 14.30
C ILE A 364 -7.51 4.98 13.50
N THR A 365 -7.54 4.68 12.20
CA THR A 365 -8.65 5.06 11.32
C THR A 365 -9.96 4.36 11.72
N LEU A 366 -9.89 3.08 12.13
CA LEU A 366 -11.05 2.37 12.68
C LEU A 366 -11.52 3.03 13.98
N ALA A 367 -10.61 3.40 14.88
CA ALA A 367 -10.94 4.13 16.10
C ALA A 367 -11.61 5.49 15.80
N ALA A 368 -11.11 6.21 14.79
CA ALA A 368 -11.72 7.46 14.32
C ALA A 368 -13.15 7.23 13.78
N THR A 369 -13.35 6.18 13.00
CA THR A 369 -14.69 5.82 12.49
C THR A 369 -15.65 5.50 13.64
N LEU A 370 -15.25 4.66 14.60
CA LEU A 370 -16.07 4.29 15.73
C LEU A 370 -16.36 5.46 16.70
N SER A 371 -15.47 6.45 16.77
CA SER A 371 -15.72 7.64 17.59
C SER A 371 -16.91 8.48 17.09
N ILE A 372 -17.28 8.32 15.82
CA ILE A 372 -18.40 9.01 15.16
C ILE A 372 -19.67 8.12 15.17
N VAL A 373 -19.53 6.81 15.43
CA VAL A 373 -20.63 5.84 15.49
C VAL A 373 -20.92 5.51 16.95
N PRO A 374 -21.84 6.20 17.61
CA PRO A 374 -22.03 6.09 19.06
C PRO A 374 -22.59 4.74 19.51
N ASP A 375 -23.21 3.98 18.62
CA ASP A 375 -23.87 2.71 18.92
C ASP A 375 -22.87 1.59 19.25
N ILE A 376 -21.62 1.67 18.74
CA ILE A 376 -20.58 0.66 18.96
C ILE A 376 -19.59 1.19 19.99
N PRO A 377 -19.40 0.50 21.13
CA PRO A 377 -18.44 0.93 22.15
C PRO A 377 -17.02 0.97 21.61
N ILE A 378 -16.38 2.14 21.62
CA ILE A 378 -15.01 2.32 21.06
C ILE A 378 -13.99 1.41 21.75
N GLN A 379 -14.21 1.05 23.03
CA GLN A 379 -13.32 0.13 23.77
C GLN A 379 -13.27 -1.27 23.13
N SER A 380 -14.31 -1.67 22.37
CA SER A 380 -14.35 -2.96 21.69
C SER A 380 -13.21 -3.17 20.68
N ILE A 381 -12.58 -2.10 20.20
CA ILE A 381 -11.38 -2.16 19.35
C ILE A 381 -10.27 -3.01 20.02
N ALA A 382 -10.18 -3.04 21.34
CA ALA A 382 -9.20 -3.83 22.07
C ALA A 382 -9.18 -5.31 21.67
N ILE A 383 -10.31 -5.85 21.25
CA ILE A 383 -10.45 -7.24 20.79
C ILE A 383 -9.56 -7.49 19.58
N LEU A 384 -9.37 -6.50 18.73
CA LEU A 384 -8.62 -6.60 17.48
C LEU A 384 -7.11 -6.39 17.63
N VAL A 385 -6.63 -5.87 18.79
CA VAL A 385 -5.21 -5.53 18.99
C VAL A 385 -4.29 -6.73 18.72
N GLY A 386 -4.69 -7.91 19.21
CA GLY A 386 -3.88 -9.14 19.09
C GLY A 386 -3.74 -9.65 17.64
N ILE A 387 -4.64 -9.26 16.73
CA ILE A 387 -4.65 -9.74 15.34
C ILE A 387 -4.39 -8.63 14.33
N ASP A 388 -4.33 -7.35 14.74
CA ASP A 388 -4.17 -6.23 13.80
C ASP A 388 -2.94 -6.38 12.91
N LYS A 389 -1.87 -7.00 13.40
CA LYS A 389 -0.67 -7.26 12.60
C LYS A 389 -0.96 -8.15 11.39
N PHE A 390 -1.71 -9.23 11.56
CA PHE A 390 -2.10 -10.14 10.48
C PHE A 390 -3.12 -9.51 9.53
N MET A 391 -4.04 -8.72 10.09
CA MET A 391 -4.98 -7.92 9.30
C MET A 391 -4.22 -6.87 8.46
N SER A 392 -3.16 -6.29 9.02
CA SER A 392 -2.30 -5.31 8.34
C SER A 392 -1.58 -5.89 7.12
N GLU A 393 -1.14 -7.14 7.20
CA GLU A 393 -0.51 -7.85 6.07
C GLU A 393 -1.48 -7.94 4.88
N CYS A 394 -2.69 -8.44 5.12
CA CYS A 394 -3.70 -8.56 4.08
C CYS A 394 -4.13 -7.20 3.51
N ARG A 395 -4.29 -6.18 4.37
CA ARG A 395 -4.57 -4.79 3.94
C ARG A 395 -3.49 -4.30 2.99
N ALA A 396 -2.23 -4.44 3.37
CA ALA A 396 -1.09 -3.94 2.61
C ALA A 396 -0.95 -4.63 1.25
N LEU A 397 -1.14 -5.96 1.19
CA LEU A 397 -1.13 -6.71 -0.07
C LEU A 397 -2.25 -6.26 -1.02
N THR A 398 -3.47 -6.10 -0.51
CA THR A 398 -4.63 -5.68 -1.31
C THR A 398 -4.44 -4.25 -1.82
N ASN A 399 -3.96 -3.33 -0.96
CA ASN A 399 -3.65 -1.96 -1.32
C ASN A 399 -2.61 -1.88 -2.44
N LEU A 400 -1.55 -2.69 -2.36
CA LEU A 400 -0.48 -2.71 -3.36
C LEU A 400 -1.01 -3.14 -4.73
N ILE A 401 -1.80 -4.23 -4.78
CA ILE A 401 -2.39 -4.73 -6.02
C ILE A 401 -3.34 -3.68 -6.62
N GLY A 402 -4.22 -3.10 -5.79
CA GLY A 402 -5.18 -2.07 -6.22
C GLY A 402 -4.49 -0.83 -6.80
N ASN A 403 -3.42 -0.34 -6.16
CA ASN A 403 -2.66 0.82 -6.65
C ASN A 403 -1.95 0.53 -7.98
N GLY A 404 -1.39 -0.67 -8.15
CA GLY A 404 -0.78 -1.05 -9.41
C GLY A 404 -1.82 -1.16 -10.54
N VAL A 405 -2.98 -1.79 -10.28
CA VAL A 405 -4.09 -1.85 -11.26
C VAL A 405 -4.58 -0.45 -11.62
N ALA A 406 -4.76 0.44 -10.64
CA ALA A 406 -5.15 1.83 -10.88
C ALA A 406 -4.18 2.54 -11.83
N CYS A 407 -2.87 2.39 -11.59
CA CYS A 407 -1.83 3.00 -12.43
C CYS A 407 -1.93 2.51 -13.90
N VAL A 408 -2.07 1.21 -14.12
CA VAL A 408 -2.22 0.64 -15.47
C VAL A 408 -3.49 1.16 -16.14
N VAL A 409 -4.63 1.15 -15.44
CA VAL A 409 -5.93 1.61 -15.97
C VAL A 409 -5.89 3.09 -16.34
N ILE A 410 -5.35 3.94 -15.47
CA ILE A 410 -5.24 5.37 -15.75
C ILE A 410 -4.28 5.62 -16.93
N SER A 411 -3.14 4.92 -16.98
CA SER A 411 -2.19 5.03 -18.10
C SER A 411 -2.84 4.64 -19.44
N ILE A 412 -3.66 3.58 -19.46
CA ILE A 412 -4.44 3.20 -20.65
C ILE A 412 -5.44 4.29 -21.03
N SER A 413 -6.17 4.83 -20.05
CA SER A 413 -7.20 5.84 -20.28
C SER A 413 -6.66 7.17 -20.80
N GLU A 414 -5.38 7.44 -20.58
CA GLU A 414 -4.67 8.62 -21.08
C GLU A 414 -3.90 8.36 -22.37
N GLY A 415 -3.85 7.11 -22.85
CA GLY A 415 -3.03 6.73 -24.01
C GLY A 415 -1.52 6.75 -23.71
N GLU A 416 -1.16 6.61 -22.43
CA GLU A 416 0.20 6.71 -21.87
C GLU A 416 0.76 5.34 -21.49
N LEU A 417 0.23 4.26 -22.06
CA LEU A 417 0.72 2.91 -21.85
C LEU A 417 1.10 2.28 -23.19
N ASP A 418 2.31 1.77 -23.27
CA ASP A 418 2.72 0.88 -24.35
C ASP A 418 2.10 -0.52 -24.10
N ARG A 419 1.13 -0.89 -24.93
CA ARG A 419 0.40 -2.17 -24.77
C ARG A 419 1.25 -3.38 -25.15
N ASP A 420 2.18 -3.22 -26.07
CA ASP A 420 3.08 -4.31 -26.48
C ASP A 420 4.07 -4.58 -25.37
N ALA A 421 4.66 -3.53 -24.79
CA ALA A 421 5.51 -3.62 -23.60
C ALA A 421 4.76 -4.24 -22.42
N LEU A 422 3.49 -3.85 -22.17
CA LEU A 422 2.65 -4.43 -21.12
C LEU A 422 2.54 -5.95 -21.25
N HIS A 423 2.19 -6.44 -22.46
CA HIS A 423 1.96 -7.85 -22.70
C HIS A 423 3.26 -8.66 -22.65
N GLU A 424 4.34 -8.14 -23.23
CA GLU A 424 5.66 -8.77 -23.23
C GLU A 424 6.23 -8.88 -21.81
N THR A 425 6.21 -7.77 -21.06
CA THR A 425 6.72 -7.73 -19.69
C THR A 425 5.91 -8.64 -18.74
N MET A 426 4.59 -8.70 -18.90
CA MET A 426 3.76 -9.63 -18.10
C MET A 426 3.94 -11.10 -18.51
N ALA A 427 4.35 -11.38 -19.75
CA ALA A 427 4.65 -12.75 -20.19
C ALA A 427 6.00 -13.23 -19.68
N HIS A 428 6.96 -12.32 -19.53
CA HIS A 428 8.32 -12.58 -19.10
C HIS A 428 8.72 -11.65 -17.95
N PRO A 429 8.16 -11.86 -16.73
CA PRO A 429 8.45 -10.99 -15.59
C PRO A 429 9.96 -11.01 -15.26
N LEU A 430 10.57 -9.83 -15.19
CA LEU A 430 11.94 -9.69 -14.72
C LEU A 430 12.01 -9.96 -13.22
N GLU A 431 13.06 -10.62 -12.76
CA GLU A 431 13.36 -10.72 -11.34
C GLU A 431 13.85 -9.36 -10.80
N MET A 432 13.55 -9.07 -9.52
CA MET A 432 13.83 -7.76 -8.89
C MET A 432 15.31 -7.32 -9.02
N GLY A 433 16.24 -8.28 -9.07
CA GLY A 433 17.67 -8.00 -9.30
C GLY A 433 17.98 -7.47 -10.70
N GLU A 434 17.21 -7.86 -11.70
CA GLU A 434 17.39 -7.49 -13.12
C GLU A 434 16.70 -6.15 -13.44
N ALA A 435 15.52 -5.90 -12.86
CA ALA A 435 14.77 -4.65 -13.05
C ALA A 435 15.51 -3.41 -12.50
N LEU A 436 16.45 -3.61 -11.59
CA LEU A 436 17.24 -2.56 -10.96
C LEU A 436 18.63 -2.35 -11.62
N GLU A 437 19.00 -3.08 -12.67
CA GLU A 437 20.29 -2.88 -13.35
C GLU A 437 20.23 -1.67 -14.32
N PRO A 438 21.22 -0.77 -14.30
CA PRO A 438 21.31 0.35 -15.23
C PRO A 438 21.80 -0.15 -16.59
N GLY A 439 20.94 -0.68 -17.41
CA GLY A 439 21.33 -1.22 -18.72
C GLY A 439 20.20 -1.83 -19.55
N GLY A 440 19.01 -1.92 -18.98
CA GLY A 440 17.82 -2.33 -19.70
C GLY A 440 17.15 -1.18 -20.46
N SER A 441 17.93 -0.36 -21.17
CA SER A 441 17.36 0.56 -22.17
C SER A 441 17.29 -0.18 -23.50
N ALA A 442 16.08 -0.55 -23.93
CA ALA A 442 15.79 -0.71 -25.33
C ALA A 442 15.72 0.65 -26.00
#